data_f47567022994ef135674c0b6c0e94c9f
#
_entry.id   f47567022994ef135674c0b6c0e94c9f
#
_cell.length_a   1.000
_cell.length_b   1.000
_cell.length_c   1.000
_cell.angle_alpha   90.00
_cell.angle_beta   90.00
_cell.angle_gamma   90.00
#
_symmetry.space_group_name_H-M   'P 1'
#
loop_
_entity.id
_entity.type
_entity.pdbx_description
1 polymer ?
#
loop_
_entity_poly.entity_id
_entity_poly.type
_entity_poly.pdbx_seq_one_letter_code
_entity_poly.pdbx_strand_id
1 'polypeptide(L)'
;MKSFKRITRSLGMLAASAGAMLAFTGPSSAQETFKVGIVTFLSGPAAESFGVPAGKAAEFVIGELNKGAGPAPYNKVGFGGMKIEPVIIDENGGATKQVQELRNLYQRDNVDAVIGYISSGDCLAVAPIAEELKKPLFLFDCGTPRIFEEAKYNYVFRTAAHATQDNVGLIRYMKMKNIKMDTFSAINQDYAWGQDSRADFVAAAAQLYPNAKLGADLLPKFGAGQYGTEVSALVAAGSDVVYSSLWGGDLQAFILQSVPRGLAKRSQLVLSASDHVLPPLGDKMPDGVIIGARGAYGLMSPKTPLNEWFFSGYEKAYGVYPVQAAYRVTQSILGVKNAVEKAMAKNGGKKPSTDELVAAMTGSEWQSPGGLIQMKNGDGHQAIQPIAFSRTKYNAEKKRIDLVDIVNFEAECVNPPPGVKAIDWIKGGMKNDKCK
;
A
#
# COMPACT_ATOMS: atom_id res chain seq x y z
N MET A 1 -66.63 -29.70 69.54
CA MET A 1 -66.13 -29.92 70.89
C MET A 1 -64.72 -29.40 71.03
N LYS A 2 -64.54 -28.40 71.93
CA LYS A 2 -63.31 -28.03 72.66
C LYS A 2 -62.07 -27.67 71.81
N SER A 3 -61.31 -26.62 72.03
CA SER A 3 -61.24 -25.63 73.09
C SER A 3 -60.22 -24.54 72.70
N PHE A 4 -60.59 -23.30 73.12
CA PHE A 4 -59.72 -22.15 73.16
C PHE A 4 -58.38 -22.35 73.84
N LYS A 5 -57.31 -21.63 73.35
CA LYS A 5 -56.47 -20.82 74.26
C LYS A 5 -55.72 -19.73 73.48
N ARG A 6 -56.00 -18.48 73.88
CA ARG A 6 -55.23 -17.25 73.68
C ARG A 6 -53.97 -17.30 74.51
N ILE A 7 -52.84 -16.76 74.01
CA ILE A 7 -51.90 -16.05 74.87
C ILE A 7 -51.22 -14.92 74.02
N THR A 8 -51.03 -13.86 74.69
CA THR A 8 -50.73 -12.46 74.38
C THR A 8 -49.26 -12.16 74.00
N ARG A 9 -49.12 -11.15 73.13
CA ARG A 9 -48.16 -10.02 73.08
C ARG A 9 -46.70 -10.21 73.47
N SER A 10 -45.80 -9.81 72.54
CA SER A 10 -44.74 -8.82 72.80
C SER A 10 -44.32 -8.12 71.51
N LEU A 11 -44.36 -6.79 71.50
CA LEU A 11 -43.78 -5.89 70.49
C LEU A 11 -42.29 -5.97 70.59
N GLY A 12 -41.66 -6.22 69.45
CA GLY A 12 -40.22 -5.99 69.21
C GLY A 12 -40.10 -5.11 67.99
N MET A 13 -39.78 -3.83 68.17
CA MET A 13 -39.35 -2.90 67.12
C MET A 13 -37.98 -3.35 66.59
N LEU A 14 -37.91 -3.76 65.35
CA LEU A 14 -36.65 -3.82 64.60
C LEU A 14 -36.67 -2.73 63.54
N ALA A 15 -35.81 -1.72 63.75
CA ALA A 15 -35.54 -0.67 62.81
C ALA A 15 -34.80 -1.29 61.60
N ALA A 16 -35.49 -1.35 60.47
CA ALA A 16 -34.84 -1.70 59.14
C ALA A 16 -34.17 -0.44 58.66
N SER A 17 -32.85 -0.40 58.76
CA SER A 17 -31.96 0.54 58.01
C SER A 17 -31.97 0.18 56.56
N ALA A 18 -32.79 0.85 55.74
CA ALA A 18 -32.72 0.81 54.29
C ALA A 18 -31.45 1.56 53.83
N GLY A 19 -30.35 0.82 53.63
CA GLY A 19 -29.17 1.32 52.95
C GLY A 19 -29.48 1.50 51.46
N ALA A 20 -29.75 2.73 51.04
CA ALA A 20 -29.82 3.08 49.63
C ALA A 20 -28.42 2.89 48.99
N MET A 21 -28.19 1.77 48.31
CA MET A 21 -27.08 1.65 47.35
C MET A 21 -27.38 2.58 46.17
N LEU A 22 -26.82 3.79 46.22
CA LEU A 22 -26.65 4.63 45.06
C LEU A 22 -25.71 3.91 44.09
N ALA A 23 -26.27 3.13 43.15
CA ALA A 23 -25.56 2.68 41.97
C ALA A 23 -25.14 3.94 41.19
N PHE A 24 -23.91 4.37 41.35
CA PHE A 24 -23.29 5.31 40.42
C PHE A 24 -23.23 4.63 39.05
N THR A 25 -24.30 4.72 38.26
CA THR A 25 -24.22 4.57 36.82
C THR A 25 -23.51 5.82 36.32
N GLY A 26 -22.17 5.79 36.37
CA GLY A 26 -21.38 6.74 35.60
C GLY A 26 -21.87 6.70 34.16
N PRO A 27 -21.92 7.82 33.44
CA PRO A 27 -22.27 7.81 32.04
C PRO A 27 -21.31 6.80 31.35
N SER A 28 -21.88 5.75 30.74
CA SER A 28 -21.14 4.88 29.83
C SER A 28 -20.61 5.82 28.74
N SER A 29 -19.36 6.26 28.87
CA SER A 29 -18.69 7.00 27.84
C SER A 29 -18.72 6.10 26.64
N ALA A 30 -19.55 6.40 25.65
CA ALA A 30 -19.52 5.70 24.38
C ALA A 30 -18.06 5.76 23.91
N GLN A 31 -17.45 4.60 23.67
CA GLN A 31 -16.06 4.53 23.24
C GLN A 31 -15.93 5.38 21.99
N GLU A 32 -15.10 6.41 22.05
CA GLU A 32 -14.90 7.33 20.94
C GLU A 32 -14.39 6.54 19.73
N THR A 33 -14.93 6.81 18.55
CA THR A 33 -14.56 6.11 17.32
C THR A 33 -13.69 7.00 16.42
N PHE A 34 -12.81 6.36 15.65
CA PHE A 34 -12.09 6.98 14.56
C PHE A 34 -12.58 6.35 13.24
N LYS A 35 -13.35 7.12 12.47
CA LYS A 35 -13.86 6.67 11.18
C LYS A 35 -12.81 6.87 10.09
N VAL A 36 -12.55 5.82 9.30
CA VAL A 36 -11.59 5.88 8.20
C VAL A 36 -12.21 5.40 6.90
N GLY A 37 -12.19 6.25 5.87
CA GLY A 37 -12.52 5.84 4.51
C GLY A 37 -11.38 4.99 3.95
N ILE A 38 -11.70 3.81 3.41
CA ILE A 38 -10.74 2.95 2.69
C ILE A 38 -11.17 2.87 1.24
N VAL A 39 -10.35 3.39 0.32
CA VAL A 39 -10.69 3.39 -1.12
C VAL A 39 -9.72 2.50 -1.87
N THR A 40 -10.25 1.46 -2.53
CA THR A 40 -9.48 0.48 -3.30
C THR A 40 -10.36 -0.15 -4.38
N PHE A 41 -9.76 -0.74 -5.43
CA PHE A 41 -10.53 -1.43 -6.46
C PHE A 41 -11.20 -2.71 -5.92
N LEU A 42 -12.52 -2.72 -5.88
CA LEU A 42 -13.33 -3.89 -5.51
C LEU A 42 -14.01 -4.51 -6.73
N SER A 43 -14.01 -3.82 -7.87
CA SER A 43 -14.52 -4.29 -9.15
C SER A 43 -13.61 -3.84 -10.31
N GLY A 44 -13.83 -4.39 -11.50
CA GLY A 44 -13.07 -4.07 -12.70
C GLY A 44 -11.69 -4.77 -12.80
N PRO A 45 -10.86 -4.40 -13.80
CA PRO A 45 -9.64 -5.13 -14.15
C PRO A 45 -8.56 -5.14 -13.05
N ALA A 46 -8.59 -4.15 -12.16
CA ALA A 46 -7.60 -4.03 -11.08
C ALA A 46 -8.03 -4.69 -9.76
N ALA A 47 -9.23 -5.26 -9.70
CA ALA A 47 -9.80 -5.75 -8.43
C ALA A 47 -9.12 -7.04 -7.95
N GLU A 48 -9.25 -8.13 -8.69
CA GLU A 48 -8.96 -9.49 -8.22
C GLU A 48 -7.53 -9.66 -7.68
N SER A 49 -6.54 -9.26 -8.47
CA SER A 49 -5.13 -9.47 -8.13
C SER A 49 -4.50 -8.31 -7.35
N PHE A 50 -5.17 -7.17 -7.22
CA PHE A 50 -4.60 -5.97 -6.61
C PHE A 50 -5.50 -5.30 -5.56
N GLY A 51 -6.67 -4.77 -5.94
CA GLY A 51 -7.51 -3.98 -5.04
C GLY A 51 -8.20 -4.79 -3.95
N VAL A 52 -8.72 -5.98 -4.27
CA VAL A 52 -9.34 -6.89 -3.28
C VAL A 52 -8.33 -7.36 -2.22
N PRO A 53 -7.08 -7.72 -2.55
CA PRO A 53 -6.05 -7.97 -1.55
C PRO A 53 -5.81 -6.78 -0.60
N ALA A 54 -5.83 -5.53 -1.09
CA ALA A 54 -5.74 -4.35 -0.23
C ALA A 54 -6.95 -4.22 0.72
N GLY A 55 -8.18 -4.40 0.19
CA GLY A 55 -9.40 -4.37 1.00
C GLY A 55 -9.38 -5.41 2.13
N LYS A 56 -9.04 -6.67 1.79
CA LYS A 56 -8.87 -7.75 2.78
C LYS A 56 -7.81 -7.42 3.84
N ALA A 57 -6.70 -6.82 3.44
CA ALA A 57 -5.66 -6.41 4.39
C ALA A 57 -6.13 -5.30 5.33
N ALA A 58 -6.90 -4.33 4.82
CA ALA A 58 -7.50 -3.29 5.65
C ALA A 58 -8.48 -3.90 6.69
N GLU A 59 -9.35 -4.81 6.26
CA GLU A 59 -10.27 -5.53 7.16
C GLU A 59 -9.51 -6.32 8.24
N PHE A 60 -8.51 -7.10 7.84
CA PHE A 60 -7.69 -7.89 8.75
C PHE A 60 -6.98 -7.00 9.77
N VAL A 61 -6.21 -6.01 9.31
CA VAL A 61 -5.39 -5.16 10.17
C VAL A 61 -6.25 -4.33 11.12
N ILE A 62 -7.34 -3.72 10.62
CA ILE A 62 -8.27 -2.95 11.46
C ILE A 62 -8.92 -3.87 12.50
N GLY A 63 -9.32 -5.08 12.10
CA GLY A 63 -9.88 -6.07 13.01
C GLY A 63 -8.92 -6.45 14.14
N GLU A 64 -7.66 -6.71 13.84
CA GLU A 64 -6.63 -7.05 14.82
C GLU A 64 -6.24 -5.85 15.71
N LEU A 65 -6.11 -4.65 15.14
CA LEU A 65 -5.85 -3.43 15.91
C LEU A 65 -7.00 -3.12 16.88
N ASN A 66 -8.25 -3.31 16.48
CA ASN A 66 -9.41 -3.12 17.36
C ASN A 66 -9.47 -4.12 18.53
N LYS A 67 -8.77 -5.24 18.43
CA LYS A 67 -8.58 -6.21 19.53
C LYS A 67 -7.33 -5.93 20.37
N GLY A 68 -6.46 -5.02 19.94
CA GLY A 68 -5.14 -4.82 20.54
C GLY A 68 -4.18 -5.99 20.29
N ALA A 69 -4.41 -6.78 19.22
CA ALA A 69 -3.66 -7.99 18.91
C ALA A 69 -2.44 -7.76 18.00
N GLY A 70 -2.12 -6.52 17.66
CA GLY A 70 -0.87 -6.19 16.95
C GLY A 70 0.37 -6.38 17.85
N PRO A 71 1.55 -6.65 17.28
CA PRO A 71 2.80 -6.63 18.04
C PRO A 71 3.17 -5.19 18.43
N ALA A 72 4.04 -5.03 19.45
CA ALA A 72 4.59 -3.71 19.78
C ALA A 72 5.27 -3.06 18.56
N PRO A 73 5.11 -1.75 18.34
CA PRO A 73 4.41 -0.77 19.17
C PRO A 73 2.89 -0.67 18.92
N TYR A 74 2.30 -1.54 18.09
CA TYR A 74 0.90 -1.47 17.63
C TYR A 74 -0.08 -2.27 18.51
N ASN A 75 0.30 -2.60 19.72
CA ASN A 75 -0.49 -3.43 20.67
C ASN A 75 -1.55 -2.68 21.48
N LYS A 76 -1.69 -1.36 21.28
CA LYS A 76 -2.82 -0.61 21.85
C LYS A 76 -4.07 -0.82 21.01
N VAL A 77 -5.23 -0.94 21.68
CA VAL A 77 -6.53 -1.08 21.03
C VAL A 77 -6.80 0.10 20.10
N GLY A 78 -7.23 -0.19 18.87
CA GLY A 78 -7.62 0.79 17.87
C GLY A 78 -6.56 1.86 17.59
N PHE A 79 -6.99 3.10 17.42
CA PHE A 79 -6.13 4.27 17.35
C PHE A 79 -6.13 4.99 18.70
N GLY A 80 -5.10 4.75 19.52
CA GLY A 80 -4.98 5.37 20.85
C GLY A 80 -6.09 5.03 21.83
N GLY A 81 -6.76 3.90 21.69
CA GLY A 81 -7.91 3.47 22.48
C GLY A 81 -9.27 3.69 21.80
N MET A 82 -9.32 4.48 20.71
CA MET A 82 -10.52 4.66 19.89
C MET A 82 -10.72 3.45 18.98
N LYS A 83 -11.96 2.96 18.85
CA LYS A 83 -12.31 1.93 17.86
C LYS A 83 -12.16 2.49 16.45
N ILE A 84 -11.49 1.75 15.57
CA ILE A 84 -11.39 2.09 14.15
C ILE A 84 -12.64 1.57 13.43
N GLU A 85 -13.33 2.44 12.73
CA GLU A 85 -14.55 2.12 11.97
C GLU A 85 -14.31 2.40 10.48
N PRO A 86 -14.11 1.36 9.64
CA PRO A 86 -13.85 1.55 8.22
C PRO A 86 -15.12 1.79 7.42
N VAL A 87 -15.05 2.70 6.43
CA VAL A 87 -16.01 2.89 5.35
C VAL A 87 -15.30 2.53 4.04
N ILE A 88 -15.64 1.39 3.45
CA ILE A 88 -14.93 0.85 2.30
C ILE A 88 -15.64 1.25 1.01
N ILE A 89 -14.90 1.84 0.05
CA ILE A 89 -15.40 2.36 -1.23
C ILE A 89 -14.64 1.71 -2.39
N ASP A 90 -15.37 1.39 -3.46
CA ASP A 90 -14.81 0.89 -4.71
C ASP A 90 -14.20 2.03 -5.54
N GLU A 91 -12.91 1.96 -5.79
CA GLU A 91 -12.15 2.91 -6.62
C GLU A 91 -12.51 2.82 -8.12
N ASN A 92 -13.14 1.74 -8.58
CA ASN A 92 -13.52 1.61 -9.98
C ASN A 92 -14.52 2.70 -10.41
N GLY A 93 -14.34 3.24 -11.63
CA GLY A 93 -15.22 4.24 -12.23
C GLY A 93 -14.53 5.55 -12.59
N GLY A 94 -13.23 5.67 -12.32
CA GLY A 94 -12.37 6.77 -12.77
C GLY A 94 -12.49 8.07 -11.97
N ALA A 95 -11.66 9.03 -12.32
CA ALA A 95 -11.38 10.23 -11.54
C ALA A 95 -12.62 11.06 -11.15
N THR A 96 -13.57 11.25 -12.06
CA THR A 96 -14.78 12.05 -11.78
C THR A 96 -15.61 11.40 -10.66
N LYS A 97 -15.79 10.08 -10.68
CA LYS A 97 -16.49 9.36 -9.62
C LYS A 97 -15.70 9.48 -8.30
N GLN A 98 -14.39 9.29 -8.34
CA GLN A 98 -13.57 9.30 -7.12
C GLN A 98 -13.53 10.67 -6.44
N VAL A 99 -13.54 11.77 -7.20
CA VAL A 99 -13.72 13.13 -6.66
C VAL A 99 -15.05 13.25 -5.89
N GLN A 100 -16.14 12.73 -6.46
CA GLN A 100 -17.45 12.76 -5.79
C GLN A 100 -17.48 11.88 -4.54
N GLU A 101 -16.92 10.67 -4.61
CA GLU A 101 -16.88 9.75 -3.47
C GLU A 101 -16.00 10.30 -2.33
N LEU A 102 -14.88 10.96 -2.62
CA LEU A 102 -14.08 11.63 -1.60
C LEU A 102 -14.89 12.71 -0.86
N ARG A 103 -15.65 13.53 -1.59
CA ARG A 103 -16.56 14.51 -0.97
C ARG A 103 -17.62 13.85 -0.11
N ASN A 104 -18.24 12.77 -0.59
CA ASN A 104 -19.24 12.00 0.15
C ASN A 104 -18.66 11.44 1.46
N LEU A 105 -17.47 10.84 1.44
CA LEU A 105 -16.80 10.31 2.63
C LEU A 105 -16.64 11.39 3.72
N TYR A 106 -16.22 12.60 3.35
CA TYR A 106 -16.02 13.67 4.34
C TYR A 106 -17.29 14.41 4.74
N GLN A 107 -18.21 14.67 3.81
CA GLN A 107 -19.36 15.54 4.04
C GLN A 107 -20.61 14.79 4.48
N ARG A 108 -20.83 13.56 4.00
CA ARG A 108 -21.98 12.72 4.33
C ARG A 108 -21.64 11.68 5.40
N ASP A 109 -20.55 10.94 5.19
CA ASP A 109 -20.20 9.82 6.04
C ASP A 109 -19.36 10.25 7.25
N ASN A 110 -18.89 11.51 7.26
CA ASN A 110 -18.12 12.15 8.33
C ASN A 110 -16.90 11.34 8.77
N VAL A 111 -16.11 10.84 7.81
CA VAL A 111 -14.86 10.17 8.12
C VAL A 111 -13.81 11.15 8.65
N ASP A 112 -12.98 10.69 9.59
CA ASP A 112 -11.88 11.48 10.16
C ASP A 112 -10.70 11.60 9.22
N ALA A 113 -10.47 10.54 8.42
CA ALA A 113 -9.41 10.47 7.42
C ALA A 113 -9.79 9.53 6.28
N VAL A 114 -9.14 9.67 5.12
CA VAL A 114 -9.24 8.71 4.02
C VAL A 114 -7.87 8.09 3.75
N ILE A 115 -7.81 6.77 3.67
CA ILE A 115 -6.69 5.97 3.18
C ILE A 115 -7.12 5.39 1.83
N GLY A 116 -6.56 5.83 0.75
CA GLY A 116 -6.86 5.46 -0.64
C GLY A 116 -5.70 6.00 -1.48
N TYR A 117 -5.68 5.80 -2.57
CA TYR A 117 -6.09 5.25 -3.81
C TYR A 117 -4.93 4.44 -4.42
N ILE A 118 -5.21 3.70 -5.50
CA ILE A 118 -4.23 2.91 -6.26
C ILE A 118 -3.88 3.60 -7.58
N SER A 119 -4.89 4.05 -8.32
CA SER A 119 -4.71 4.68 -9.62
C SER A 119 -4.04 6.05 -9.50
N SER A 120 -2.92 6.24 -10.23
CA SER A 120 -2.25 7.55 -10.28
C SER A 120 -3.12 8.66 -10.87
N GLY A 121 -4.03 8.32 -11.79
CA GLY A 121 -4.99 9.27 -12.34
C GLY A 121 -6.00 9.74 -11.31
N ASP A 122 -6.51 8.82 -10.50
CA ASP A 122 -7.47 9.14 -9.44
C ASP A 122 -6.78 9.97 -8.34
N CYS A 123 -5.56 9.61 -7.94
CA CYS A 123 -4.78 10.37 -6.96
C CYS A 123 -4.56 11.82 -7.37
N LEU A 124 -4.19 12.06 -8.63
CA LEU A 124 -4.01 13.41 -9.16
C LEU A 124 -5.30 14.23 -9.13
N ALA A 125 -6.46 13.57 -9.30
CA ALA A 125 -7.77 14.23 -9.27
C ALA A 125 -8.27 14.49 -7.84
N VAL A 126 -8.03 13.57 -6.88
CA VAL A 126 -8.57 13.71 -5.52
C VAL A 126 -7.67 14.53 -4.58
N ALA A 127 -6.36 14.61 -4.85
CA ALA A 127 -5.44 15.36 -3.99
C ALA A 127 -5.82 16.85 -3.86
N PRO A 128 -6.13 17.60 -4.93
CA PRO A 128 -6.62 18.98 -4.82
C PRO A 128 -7.93 19.12 -4.04
N ILE A 129 -8.79 18.11 -4.09
CA ILE A 129 -10.08 18.10 -3.39
C ILE A 129 -9.88 17.94 -1.88
N ALA A 130 -8.97 17.05 -1.46
CA ALA A 130 -8.63 16.90 -0.04
C ALA A 130 -8.03 18.20 0.52
N GLU A 131 -7.18 18.88 -0.24
CA GLU A 131 -6.62 20.18 0.12
C GLU A 131 -7.71 21.25 0.23
N GLU A 132 -8.62 21.35 -0.74
CA GLU A 132 -9.79 22.25 -0.71
C GLU A 132 -10.65 22.05 0.54
N LEU A 133 -10.93 20.79 0.86
CA LEU A 133 -11.74 20.40 2.02
C LEU A 133 -11.00 20.53 3.35
N LYS A 134 -9.69 20.74 3.33
CA LYS A 134 -8.79 20.71 4.51
C LYS A 134 -8.99 19.42 5.31
N LYS A 135 -8.94 18.27 4.62
CA LYS A 135 -9.17 16.94 5.20
C LYS A 135 -8.01 15.99 4.90
N PRO A 136 -7.56 15.17 5.87
CA PRO A 136 -6.36 14.38 5.75
C PRO A 136 -6.57 13.18 4.80
N LEU A 137 -5.86 13.18 3.67
CA LEU A 137 -5.84 12.11 2.67
C LEU A 137 -4.49 11.41 2.68
N PHE A 138 -4.51 10.10 2.92
CA PHE A 138 -3.32 9.24 2.92
C PHE A 138 -3.33 8.34 1.69
N LEU A 139 -2.56 8.71 0.67
CA LEU A 139 -2.40 7.95 -0.55
C LEU A 139 -1.51 6.74 -0.28
N PHE A 140 -2.05 5.51 -0.45
CA PHE A 140 -1.28 4.32 -0.06
C PHE A 140 -0.52 3.68 -1.23
N ASP A 141 -0.90 3.92 -2.51
CA ASP A 141 -0.28 3.18 -3.60
C ASP A 141 0.05 3.98 -4.87
N CYS A 142 -0.68 4.99 -5.26
CA CYS A 142 -0.43 5.68 -6.52
C CYS A 142 1.05 6.07 -6.73
N GLY A 143 1.57 5.74 -7.92
CA GLY A 143 3.01 5.76 -8.14
C GLY A 143 3.56 6.97 -8.90
N THR A 144 2.74 7.86 -9.48
CA THR A 144 3.24 9.05 -10.18
C THR A 144 4.04 9.96 -9.25
N PRO A 145 5.23 10.46 -9.62
CA PRO A 145 5.95 11.46 -8.81
C PRO A 145 5.28 12.84 -8.83
N ARG A 146 4.42 13.14 -9.81
CA ARG A 146 3.83 14.45 -10.06
C ARG A 146 3.08 15.03 -8.87
N ILE A 147 2.48 14.19 -7.99
CA ILE A 147 1.65 14.64 -6.86
C ILE A 147 2.38 15.70 -6.01
N PHE A 148 3.65 15.45 -5.64
CA PHE A 148 4.44 16.36 -4.81
C PHE A 148 5.56 17.08 -5.57
N GLU A 149 5.72 16.81 -6.86
CA GLU A 149 6.68 17.52 -7.72
C GLU A 149 6.05 18.68 -8.51
N GLU A 150 4.72 18.61 -8.74
CA GLU A 150 3.96 19.62 -9.48
C GLU A 150 3.07 20.47 -8.56
N ALA A 151 2.78 20.03 -7.35
CA ALA A 151 1.95 20.72 -6.38
C ALA A 151 2.46 20.54 -4.94
N LYS A 152 2.02 21.45 -4.06
CA LYS A 152 2.23 21.36 -2.59
C LYS A 152 0.88 21.23 -1.92
N TYR A 153 0.83 20.33 -0.94
CA TYR A 153 -0.35 20.03 -0.16
C TYR A 153 -0.04 20.07 1.33
N ASN A 154 -0.99 20.53 2.14
CA ASN A 154 -0.92 20.47 3.60
C ASN A 154 -1.65 19.27 4.18
N TYR A 155 -2.71 18.81 3.48
CA TYR A 155 -3.60 17.74 3.97
C TYR A 155 -3.45 16.42 3.23
N VAL A 156 -2.59 16.34 2.21
CA VAL A 156 -2.35 15.12 1.44
C VAL A 156 -0.99 14.54 1.77
N PHE A 157 -0.94 13.24 2.00
CA PHE A 157 0.27 12.47 2.28
C PHE A 157 0.32 11.27 1.34
N ARG A 158 1.52 10.84 0.93
CA ARG A 158 1.70 9.53 0.32
C ARG A 158 2.61 8.68 1.20
N THR A 159 2.02 7.62 1.76
CA THR A 159 2.66 6.73 2.74
C THR A 159 3.49 5.61 2.10
N ALA A 160 3.72 5.69 0.80
CA ALA A 160 4.53 4.76 0.01
C ALA A 160 5.45 5.53 -0.93
N ALA A 161 6.53 4.89 -1.40
CA ALA A 161 7.39 5.46 -2.43
C ALA A 161 6.71 5.44 -3.81
N HIS A 162 7.22 6.25 -4.73
CA HIS A 162 6.69 6.40 -6.10
C HIS A 162 7.51 5.60 -7.15
N ALA A 163 7.10 5.69 -8.44
CA ALA A 163 7.66 4.94 -9.57
C ALA A 163 9.19 5.00 -9.69
N THR A 164 9.79 6.11 -9.32
CA THR A 164 11.25 6.29 -9.41
C THR A 164 12.00 5.25 -8.60
N GLN A 165 11.53 4.95 -7.37
CA GLN A 165 12.10 3.88 -6.55
C GLN A 165 12.09 2.54 -7.31
N ASP A 166 10.96 2.24 -7.94
CA ASP A 166 10.75 0.96 -8.63
C ASP A 166 11.72 0.83 -9.81
N ASN A 167 11.90 1.90 -10.59
CA ASN A 167 12.69 1.89 -11.82
C ASN A 167 14.19 2.03 -11.55
N VAL A 168 14.59 2.90 -10.64
CA VAL A 168 16.00 3.02 -10.23
C VAL A 168 16.50 1.74 -9.56
N GLY A 169 15.70 1.17 -8.65
CA GLY A 169 16.03 -0.09 -8.00
C GLY A 169 16.15 -1.24 -9.01
N LEU A 170 15.23 -1.32 -9.97
CA LEU A 170 15.24 -2.34 -11.02
C LEU A 170 16.51 -2.24 -11.89
N ILE A 171 16.86 -1.06 -12.37
CA ILE A 171 18.08 -0.85 -13.19
C ILE A 171 19.35 -1.17 -12.38
N ARG A 172 19.42 -0.78 -11.11
CA ARG A 172 20.54 -1.14 -10.21
C ARG A 172 20.64 -2.65 -10.01
N TYR A 173 19.51 -3.32 -9.78
CA TYR A 173 19.45 -4.78 -9.70
C TYR A 173 19.97 -5.45 -10.98
N MET A 174 19.50 -5.01 -12.14
CA MET A 174 19.95 -5.52 -13.43
C MET A 174 21.45 -5.35 -13.62
N LYS A 175 22.00 -4.17 -13.29
CA LYS A 175 23.45 -3.90 -13.38
C LYS A 175 24.24 -4.79 -12.44
N MET A 176 23.80 -4.93 -11.17
CA MET A 176 24.44 -5.79 -10.16
C MET A 176 24.44 -7.27 -10.57
N LYS A 177 23.40 -7.73 -11.24
CA LYS A 177 23.26 -9.11 -11.73
C LYS A 177 23.86 -9.32 -13.14
N ASN A 178 24.57 -8.33 -13.68
CA ASN A 178 25.21 -8.37 -15.00
C ASN A 178 24.24 -8.76 -16.13
N ILE A 179 23.00 -8.26 -16.06
CA ILE A 179 22.02 -8.49 -17.13
C ILE A 179 22.47 -7.73 -18.38
N LYS A 180 22.61 -8.46 -19.49
CA LYS A 180 22.91 -7.86 -20.80
C LYS A 180 21.71 -7.04 -21.26
N MET A 181 21.93 -5.80 -21.68
CA MET A 181 20.93 -4.93 -22.27
C MET A 181 21.58 -4.00 -23.31
N ASP A 182 21.85 -4.53 -24.50
CA ASP A 182 22.25 -3.72 -25.65
C ASP A 182 21.02 -3.12 -26.35
N THR A 183 19.88 -3.83 -26.24
CA THR A 183 18.58 -3.38 -26.71
C THR A 183 17.50 -3.65 -25.65
N PHE A 184 16.53 -2.77 -25.55
CA PHE A 184 15.36 -3.00 -24.71
C PHE A 184 14.08 -2.49 -25.37
N SER A 185 12.96 -3.14 -25.06
CA SER A 185 11.62 -2.69 -25.42
C SER A 185 10.83 -2.41 -24.16
N ALA A 186 9.81 -1.57 -24.26
CA ALA A 186 8.97 -1.19 -23.15
C ALA A 186 7.48 -1.37 -23.47
N ILE A 187 6.70 -1.81 -22.48
CA ILE A 187 5.25 -1.86 -22.55
C ILE A 187 4.66 -1.40 -21.21
N ASN A 188 3.88 -0.32 -21.23
CA ASN A 188 3.32 0.31 -20.04
C ASN A 188 1.90 0.79 -20.33
N GLN A 189 1.05 0.95 -19.32
CA GLN A 189 -0.30 1.46 -19.51
C GLN A 189 -0.29 2.96 -19.85
N ASP A 190 -1.16 3.39 -20.78
CA ASP A 190 -1.23 4.79 -21.24
C ASP A 190 -2.01 5.67 -20.26
N TYR A 191 -1.39 5.99 -19.13
CA TYR A 191 -1.83 6.99 -18.16
C TYR A 191 -0.65 7.38 -17.25
N ALA A 192 -0.86 8.29 -16.29
CA ALA A 192 0.22 8.89 -15.49
C ALA A 192 1.23 7.88 -14.91
N TRP A 193 0.76 6.75 -14.33
CA TRP A 193 1.66 5.72 -13.80
C TRP A 193 2.58 5.12 -14.86
N GLY A 194 2.00 4.65 -15.98
CA GLY A 194 2.78 3.96 -17.02
C GLY A 194 3.70 4.91 -17.77
N GLN A 195 3.24 6.13 -18.05
CA GLN A 195 4.04 7.17 -18.69
C GLN A 195 5.24 7.57 -17.84
N ASP A 196 5.05 7.83 -16.54
CA ASP A 196 6.10 8.21 -15.60
C ASP A 196 7.07 7.06 -15.33
N SER A 197 6.57 5.83 -15.14
CA SER A 197 7.40 4.63 -14.97
C SER A 197 8.28 4.39 -16.19
N ARG A 198 7.73 4.54 -17.39
CA ARG A 198 8.49 4.45 -18.63
C ARG A 198 9.58 5.52 -18.70
N ALA A 199 9.24 6.76 -18.40
CA ALA A 199 10.21 7.87 -18.45
C ALA A 199 11.36 7.64 -17.45
N ASP A 200 11.07 7.22 -16.24
CA ASP A 200 12.06 6.93 -15.20
C ASP A 200 12.96 5.74 -15.61
N PHE A 201 12.36 4.65 -16.14
CA PHE A 201 13.15 3.50 -16.60
C PHE A 201 14.10 3.87 -17.74
N VAL A 202 13.61 4.57 -18.77
CA VAL A 202 14.42 5.00 -19.91
C VAL A 202 15.56 5.93 -19.47
N ALA A 203 15.27 6.88 -18.58
CA ALA A 203 16.27 7.79 -18.04
C ALA A 203 17.32 7.06 -17.20
N ALA A 204 16.90 6.10 -16.35
CA ALA A 204 17.82 5.30 -15.54
C ALA A 204 18.66 4.34 -16.39
N ALA A 205 18.06 3.75 -17.44
CA ALA A 205 18.78 2.93 -18.41
C ALA A 205 19.89 3.73 -19.09
N ALA A 206 19.63 4.98 -19.51
CA ALA A 206 20.63 5.84 -20.11
C ALA A 206 21.84 6.11 -19.20
N GLN A 207 21.68 6.04 -17.85
CA GLN A 207 22.77 6.23 -16.90
C GLN A 207 23.64 4.96 -16.72
N LEU A 208 23.03 3.78 -16.63
CA LEU A 208 23.72 2.54 -16.28
C LEU A 208 24.00 1.62 -17.49
N TYR A 209 23.30 1.85 -18.60
CA TYR A 209 23.44 1.16 -19.89
C TYR A 209 23.47 2.17 -21.04
N PRO A 210 24.48 3.06 -21.10
CA PRO A 210 24.48 4.22 -22.00
C PRO A 210 24.45 3.86 -23.50
N ASN A 211 24.80 2.64 -23.86
CA ASN A 211 24.78 2.15 -25.24
C ASN A 211 23.48 1.41 -25.61
N ALA A 212 22.58 1.17 -24.63
CA ALA A 212 21.36 0.44 -24.88
C ALA A 212 20.39 1.24 -25.78
N LYS A 213 19.81 0.56 -26.76
CA LYS A 213 18.89 1.15 -27.73
C LYS A 213 17.45 0.74 -27.40
N LEU A 214 16.54 1.70 -27.39
CA LEU A 214 15.12 1.45 -27.28
C LEU A 214 14.58 0.88 -28.60
N GLY A 215 13.94 -0.29 -28.52
CA GLY A 215 13.22 -0.94 -29.61
C GLY A 215 11.74 -0.58 -29.61
N ALA A 216 10.85 -1.56 -29.51
CA ALA A 216 9.42 -1.32 -29.42
C ALA A 216 9.07 -0.59 -28.11
N ASP A 217 8.22 0.41 -28.22
CA ASP A 217 7.79 1.29 -27.11
C ASP A 217 6.27 1.45 -27.16
N LEU A 218 5.57 0.76 -26.27
CA LEU A 218 4.15 0.49 -26.40
C LEU A 218 3.38 1.01 -25.16
N LEU A 219 2.27 1.72 -25.42
CA LEU A 219 1.41 2.30 -24.39
C LEU A 219 -0.06 1.88 -24.63
N PRO A 220 -0.44 0.60 -24.36
CA PRO A 220 -1.82 0.18 -24.39
C PRO A 220 -2.64 0.89 -23.31
N LYS A 221 -3.96 1.03 -23.55
CA LYS A 221 -4.88 1.61 -22.57
C LYS A 221 -4.93 0.77 -21.30
N PHE A 222 -5.15 1.42 -20.15
CA PHE A 222 -5.47 0.74 -18.89
C PHE A 222 -6.75 -0.10 -19.07
N GLY A 223 -6.73 -1.35 -18.63
CA GLY A 223 -7.84 -2.28 -18.79
C GLY A 223 -8.00 -2.86 -20.21
N ALA A 224 -6.98 -2.80 -21.05
CA ALA A 224 -7.02 -3.34 -22.42
C ALA A 224 -7.34 -4.84 -22.47
N GLY A 225 -6.75 -5.64 -21.56
CA GLY A 225 -6.98 -7.07 -21.42
C GLY A 225 -6.55 -7.94 -22.61
N GLN A 226 -6.26 -7.34 -23.77
CA GLN A 226 -5.83 -8.01 -25.00
C GLN A 226 -4.52 -7.41 -25.48
N TYR A 227 -3.48 -8.24 -25.58
CA TYR A 227 -2.09 -7.82 -25.83
C TYR A 227 -1.47 -8.50 -27.04
N GLY A 228 -2.30 -9.06 -27.93
CA GLY A 228 -1.84 -9.83 -29.08
C GLY A 228 -0.97 -9.05 -30.03
N THR A 229 -1.33 -7.80 -30.32
CA THR A 229 -0.58 -6.89 -31.19
C THR A 229 0.73 -6.47 -30.55
N GLU A 230 0.67 -6.06 -29.29
CA GLU A 230 1.83 -5.63 -28.52
C GLU A 230 2.86 -6.75 -28.35
N VAL A 231 2.40 -7.96 -28.01
CA VAL A 231 3.29 -9.13 -27.89
C VAL A 231 3.94 -9.45 -29.24
N SER A 232 3.21 -9.35 -30.36
CA SER A 232 3.80 -9.57 -31.69
C SER A 232 4.86 -8.53 -32.01
N ALA A 233 4.66 -7.26 -31.69
CA ALA A 233 5.62 -6.19 -31.85
C ALA A 233 6.87 -6.41 -30.99
N LEU A 234 6.72 -6.80 -29.72
CA LEU A 234 7.82 -7.11 -28.81
C LEU A 234 8.66 -8.30 -29.29
N VAL A 235 8.00 -9.38 -29.77
CA VAL A 235 8.68 -10.55 -30.35
C VAL A 235 9.44 -10.18 -31.62
N ALA A 236 8.84 -9.35 -32.48
CA ALA A 236 9.48 -8.89 -33.70
C ALA A 236 10.69 -7.96 -33.45
N ALA A 237 10.63 -7.13 -32.41
CA ALA A 237 11.73 -6.27 -32.00
C ALA A 237 12.95 -7.05 -31.51
N GLY A 238 12.78 -8.24 -30.92
CA GLY A 238 13.84 -9.14 -30.50
C GLY A 238 14.84 -8.53 -29.51
N SER A 239 14.39 -7.61 -28.67
CA SER A 239 15.23 -6.90 -27.69
C SER A 239 15.77 -7.85 -26.61
N ASP A 240 16.97 -7.59 -26.08
CA ASP A 240 17.56 -8.35 -24.98
C ASP A 240 16.67 -8.31 -23.74
N VAL A 241 16.05 -7.15 -23.47
CA VAL A 241 15.18 -6.91 -22.30
C VAL A 241 13.82 -6.40 -22.75
N VAL A 242 12.76 -6.88 -22.11
CA VAL A 242 11.40 -6.29 -22.19
C VAL A 242 11.02 -5.80 -20.80
N TYR A 243 10.93 -4.49 -20.66
CA TYR A 243 10.50 -3.81 -19.45
C TYR A 243 8.99 -3.59 -19.43
N SER A 244 8.38 -3.76 -18.26
CA SER A 244 6.97 -3.43 -18.05
C SER A 244 6.68 -2.92 -16.65
N SER A 245 5.83 -1.90 -16.57
CA SER A 245 5.13 -1.46 -15.36
C SER A 245 3.63 -1.80 -15.38
N LEU A 246 3.18 -2.68 -16.26
CA LEU A 246 1.82 -3.20 -16.25
C LEU A 246 1.50 -3.79 -14.87
N TRP A 247 0.26 -3.65 -14.44
CA TRP A 247 -0.21 -4.16 -13.16
C TRP A 247 -1.68 -4.62 -13.23
N GLY A 248 -2.18 -5.25 -12.17
CA GLY A 248 -3.54 -5.77 -12.09
C GLY A 248 -3.78 -6.86 -13.14
N GLY A 249 -5.00 -6.95 -13.62
CA GLY A 249 -5.40 -7.90 -14.66
C GLY A 249 -4.70 -7.70 -15.99
N ASP A 250 -4.22 -6.49 -16.28
CA ASP A 250 -3.47 -6.19 -17.49
C ASP A 250 -2.12 -6.93 -17.52
N LEU A 251 -1.38 -6.94 -16.41
CA LEU A 251 -0.13 -7.70 -16.33
C LEU A 251 -0.40 -9.21 -16.42
N GLN A 252 -1.42 -9.69 -15.73
CA GLN A 252 -1.81 -11.10 -15.81
C GLN A 252 -2.14 -11.52 -17.25
N ALA A 253 -2.96 -10.74 -17.95
CA ALA A 253 -3.32 -10.98 -19.35
C ALA A 253 -2.11 -10.90 -20.27
N PHE A 254 -1.21 -9.92 -20.08
CA PHE A 254 0.02 -9.81 -20.84
C PHE A 254 0.93 -11.05 -20.68
N ILE A 255 1.14 -11.53 -19.46
CA ILE A 255 1.94 -12.74 -19.22
C ILE A 255 1.30 -13.95 -19.89
N LEU A 256 0.00 -14.18 -19.68
CA LEU A 256 -0.72 -15.33 -20.26
C LEU A 256 -0.69 -15.33 -21.80
N GLN A 257 -0.66 -14.17 -22.44
CA GLN A 257 -0.62 -14.05 -23.90
C GLN A 257 0.81 -14.04 -24.48
N SER A 258 1.81 -13.62 -23.70
CA SER A 258 3.21 -13.53 -24.14
C SER A 258 3.97 -14.84 -24.00
N VAL A 259 3.69 -15.64 -22.97
CA VAL A 259 4.38 -16.90 -22.68
C VAL A 259 4.22 -17.92 -23.82
N PRO A 260 3.02 -18.24 -24.33
CA PRO A 260 2.85 -19.18 -25.44
C PRO A 260 3.54 -18.71 -26.73
N ARG A 261 3.73 -17.39 -26.91
CA ARG A 261 4.43 -16.80 -28.07
C ARG A 261 5.94 -16.75 -27.90
N GLY A 262 6.45 -17.25 -26.79
CA GLY A 262 7.88 -17.43 -26.53
C GLY A 262 8.62 -16.12 -26.20
N LEU A 263 7.94 -15.04 -25.78
CA LEU A 263 8.59 -13.77 -25.45
C LEU A 263 9.65 -13.95 -24.35
N ALA A 264 9.31 -14.64 -23.26
CA ALA A 264 10.23 -14.90 -22.13
C ALA A 264 11.41 -15.83 -22.48
N LYS A 265 11.38 -16.52 -23.62
CA LYS A 265 12.49 -17.35 -24.11
C LYS A 265 13.48 -16.56 -24.96
N ARG A 266 13.08 -15.39 -25.45
CA ARG A 266 13.84 -14.53 -26.37
C ARG A 266 14.39 -13.29 -25.69
N SER A 267 13.67 -12.79 -24.69
CA SER A 267 13.99 -11.56 -23.97
C SER A 267 13.93 -11.80 -22.48
N GLN A 268 14.80 -11.16 -21.71
CA GLN A 268 14.67 -11.08 -20.26
C GLN A 268 13.47 -10.19 -19.92
N LEU A 269 12.44 -10.76 -19.35
CA LEU A 269 11.33 -9.96 -18.83
C LEU A 269 11.73 -9.29 -17.51
N VAL A 270 11.47 -7.99 -17.38
CA VAL A 270 11.71 -7.21 -16.17
C VAL A 270 10.44 -6.40 -15.81
N LEU A 271 9.86 -6.70 -14.66
CA LEU A 271 8.52 -6.26 -14.25
C LEU A 271 8.64 -5.50 -12.93
N SER A 272 8.45 -4.17 -12.95
CA SER A 272 8.68 -3.32 -11.77
C SER A 272 7.64 -3.46 -10.66
N ALA A 273 6.44 -3.97 -10.97
CA ALA A 273 5.30 -4.02 -10.05
C ALA A 273 4.49 -5.32 -10.24
N SER A 274 5.01 -6.49 -9.84
CA SER A 274 4.50 -7.76 -10.37
C SER A 274 4.24 -8.90 -9.38
N ASP A 275 4.56 -8.75 -8.09
CA ASP A 275 4.35 -9.83 -7.12
C ASP A 275 2.88 -10.27 -6.98
N HIS A 276 1.94 -9.34 -7.21
CA HIS A 276 0.51 -9.57 -7.11
C HIS A 276 -0.06 -10.57 -8.14
N VAL A 277 0.64 -10.79 -9.25
CA VAL A 277 0.22 -11.79 -10.24
C VAL A 277 0.83 -13.16 -10.03
N LEU A 278 1.77 -13.32 -9.08
CA LEU A 278 2.39 -14.62 -8.80
C LEU A 278 1.38 -15.66 -8.28
N PRO A 279 0.49 -15.34 -7.30
CA PRO A 279 -0.49 -16.31 -6.83
C PRO A 279 -1.46 -16.79 -7.93
N PRO A 280 -2.11 -15.91 -8.72
CA PRO A 280 -3.05 -16.36 -9.75
C PRO A 280 -2.38 -16.99 -10.98
N LEU A 281 -1.13 -16.68 -11.30
CA LEU A 281 -0.43 -17.27 -12.43
C LEU A 281 0.15 -18.66 -12.11
N GLY A 282 0.67 -18.86 -10.90
CA GLY A 282 1.27 -20.12 -10.50
C GLY A 282 2.31 -20.61 -11.52
N ASP A 283 2.15 -21.85 -12.03
CA ASP A 283 3.03 -22.48 -13.03
C ASP A 283 3.07 -21.80 -14.42
N LYS A 284 2.15 -20.88 -14.68
CA LYS A 284 2.11 -20.09 -15.91
C LYS A 284 3.08 -18.91 -15.89
N MET A 285 3.60 -18.55 -14.72
CA MET A 285 4.65 -17.54 -14.59
C MET A 285 5.99 -18.15 -15.01
N PRO A 286 6.72 -17.59 -16.01
CA PRO A 286 8.01 -18.14 -16.44
C PRO A 286 9.07 -18.05 -15.33
N ASP A 287 9.99 -19.01 -15.30
CA ASP A 287 11.21 -18.93 -14.49
C ASP A 287 12.13 -17.81 -14.98
N GLY A 288 12.86 -17.18 -14.06
CA GLY A 288 13.91 -16.21 -14.37
C GLY A 288 13.40 -14.81 -14.68
N VAL A 289 12.10 -14.53 -14.62
CA VAL A 289 11.57 -13.17 -14.76
C VAL A 289 12.05 -12.32 -13.59
N ILE A 290 12.59 -11.14 -13.86
CA ILE A 290 12.98 -10.18 -12.82
C ILE A 290 11.73 -9.43 -12.38
N ILE A 291 11.47 -9.43 -11.07
CA ILE A 291 10.27 -8.82 -10.50
C ILE A 291 10.59 -7.85 -9.38
N GLY A 292 9.75 -6.82 -9.26
CA GLY A 292 9.62 -5.96 -8.09
C GLY A 292 8.22 -6.04 -7.48
N ALA A 293 8.11 -5.63 -6.23
CA ALA A 293 6.85 -5.53 -5.47
C ALA A 293 6.60 -4.11 -4.96
N ARG A 294 7.30 -3.10 -5.52
CA ARG A 294 7.21 -1.69 -5.11
C ARG A 294 7.56 -1.44 -3.63
N GLY A 295 8.33 -2.35 -3.05
CA GLY A 295 8.79 -2.40 -1.67
C GLY A 295 9.41 -3.75 -1.37
N ALA A 296 9.84 -3.99 -0.14
CA ALA A 296 10.24 -5.31 0.34
C ALA A 296 8.99 -6.06 0.84
N TYR A 297 8.19 -6.62 -0.07
CA TYR A 297 6.87 -7.16 0.22
C TYR A 297 6.71 -8.61 -0.22
N GLY A 298 5.61 -9.24 0.24
CA GLY A 298 5.28 -10.61 -0.11
C GLY A 298 6.41 -11.58 0.25
N LEU A 299 6.82 -12.39 -0.72
CA LEU A 299 7.91 -13.35 -0.55
C LEU A 299 9.30 -12.70 -0.44
N MET A 300 9.42 -11.38 -0.63
CA MET A 300 10.66 -10.60 -0.44
C MET A 300 10.66 -9.80 0.88
N SER A 301 9.65 -9.95 1.71
CA SER A 301 9.50 -9.18 2.94
C SER A 301 10.54 -9.57 4.01
N PRO A 302 10.93 -8.63 4.89
CA PRO A 302 11.91 -8.90 5.93
C PRO A 302 11.33 -9.83 7.00
N LYS A 303 12.18 -10.67 7.60
CA LYS A 303 11.80 -11.55 8.71
C LYS A 303 11.81 -10.77 10.03
N THR A 304 10.72 -10.07 10.31
CA THR A 304 10.51 -9.32 11.56
C THR A 304 9.24 -9.79 12.25
N PRO A 305 9.11 -9.63 13.59
CA PRO A 305 7.87 -9.99 14.30
C PRO A 305 6.63 -9.29 13.73
N LEU A 306 6.77 -8.04 13.26
CA LEU A 306 5.66 -7.28 12.66
C LEU A 306 5.25 -7.87 11.31
N ASN A 307 6.22 -8.27 10.47
CA ASN A 307 5.90 -8.92 9.21
C ASN A 307 5.35 -10.33 9.43
N GLU A 308 5.88 -11.10 10.37
CA GLU A 308 5.36 -12.44 10.69
C GLU A 308 3.90 -12.37 11.13
N TRP A 309 3.55 -11.44 12.03
CA TRP A 309 2.16 -11.20 12.44
C TRP A 309 1.26 -10.88 11.24
N PHE A 310 1.70 -9.99 10.35
CA PHE A 310 0.90 -9.58 9.19
C PHE A 310 0.81 -10.69 8.15
N PHE A 311 1.97 -11.27 7.73
CA PHE A 311 2.04 -12.26 6.67
C PHE A 311 1.25 -13.53 7.04
N SER A 312 1.59 -14.14 8.17
CA SER A 312 0.97 -15.39 8.62
C SER A 312 -0.49 -15.20 9.02
N GLY A 313 -0.84 -14.06 9.63
CA GLY A 313 -2.22 -13.70 9.96
C GLY A 313 -3.09 -13.54 8.74
N TYR A 314 -2.61 -12.80 7.74
CA TYR A 314 -3.31 -12.62 6.46
C TYR A 314 -3.45 -13.95 5.70
N GLU A 315 -2.37 -14.72 5.57
CA GLU A 315 -2.39 -16.02 4.88
C GLU A 315 -3.36 -16.99 5.56
N LYS A 316 -3.38 -17.04 6.89
CA LYS A 316 -4.33 -17.84 7.66
C LYS A 316 -5.79 -17.39 7.43
N ALA A 317 -6.03 -16.09 7.32
CA ALA A 317 -7.39 -15.56 7.14
C ALA A 317 -7.93 -15.78 5.73
N TYR A 318 -7.07 -15.72 4.70
CA TYR A 318 -7.51 -15.68 3.30
C TYR A 318 -6.98 -16.81 2.41
N GLY A 319 -6.11 -17.69 2.93
CA GLY A 319 -5.59 -18.86 2.19
C GLY A 319 -4.55 -18.52 1.12
N VAL A 320 -4.06 -17.27 1.08
CA VAL A 320 -3.04 -16.78 0.15
C VAL A 320 -2.17 -15.75 0.86
N TYR A 321 -0.88 -15.72 0.57
CA TYR A 321 0.01 -14.74 1.17
C TYR A 321 -0.27 -13.31 0.68
N PRO A 322 0.01 -12.27 1.52
CA PRO A 322 -0.23 -10.87 1.16
C PRO A 322 0.74 -10.40 0.06
N VAL A 323 0.22 -9.66 -0.91
CA VAL A 323 0.97 -9.04 -2.01
C VAL A 323 1.11 -7.53 -1.79
N GLN A 324 1.87 -6.85 -2.66
CA GLN A 324 2.23 -5.41 -2.52
C GLN A 324 1.08 -4.50 -2.09
N ALA A 325 -0.11 -4.60 -2.67
CA ALA A 325 -1.24 -3.75 -2.34
C ALA A 325 -1.71 -3.95 -0.88
N ALA A 326 -1.68 -5.20 -0.39
CA ALA A 326 -1.98 -5.53 1.00
C ALA A 326 -0.95 -4.92 1.98
N TYR A 327 0.34 -4.96 1.63
CA TYR A 327 1.39 -4.32 2.41
C TYR A 327 1.24 -2.81 2.47
N ARG A 328 0.94 -2.17 1.33
CA ARG A 328 0.87 -0.71 1.22
C ARG A 328 -0.31 -0.11 2.00
N VAL A 329 -1.49 -0.71 1.94
CA VAL A 329 -2.61 -0.26 2.77
C VAL A 329 -2.32 -0.51 4.26
N THR A 330 -1.70 -1.63 4.61
CA THR A 330 -1.29 -1.94 5.99
C THR A 330 -0.31 -0.89 6.53
N GLN A 331 0.75 -0.57 5.77
CA GLN A 331 1.71 0.47 6.22
C GLN A 331 1.05 1.83 6.38
N SER A 332 0.06 2.17 5.55
CA SER A 332 -0.71 3.41 5.68
C SER A 332 -1.56 3.43 6.97
N ILE A 333 -2.28 2.34 7.25
CA ILE A 333 -3.07 2.19 8.49
C ILE A 333 -2.17 2.31 9.73
N LEU A 334 -1.01 1.65 9.73
CA LEU A 334 -0.05 1.72 10.83
C LEU A 334 0.57 3.13 10.97
N GLY A 335 0.82 3.82 9.86
CA GLY A 335 1.27 5.21 9.85
C GLY A 335 0.24 6.16 10.45
N VAL A 336 -1.04 6.03 10.07
CA VAL A 336 -2.13 6.81 10.65
C VAL A 336 -2.28 6.53 12.15
N LYS A 337 -2.22 5.24 12.57
CA LYS A 337 -2.20 4.88 14.00
C LYS A 337 -1.08 5.59 14.75
N ASN A 338 0.14 5.52 14.22
CA ASN A 338 1.31 6.16 14.81
C ASN A 338 1.11 7.70 14.94
N ALA A 339 0.59 8.35 13.90
CA ALA A 339 0.34 9.79 13.91
C ALA A 339 -0.77 10.17 14.89
N VAL A 340 -1.88 9.44 14.94
CA VAL A 340 -2.98 9.65 15.92
C VAL A 340 -2.44 9.53 17.34
N GLU A 341 -1.71 8.46 17.66
CA GLU A 341 -1.18 8.24 19.03
C GLU A 341 -0.15 9.31 19.42
N LYS A 342 0.68 9.74 18.46
CA LYS A 342 1.63 10.84 18.66
C LYS A 342 0.93 12.19 18.90
N ALA A 343 -0.16 12.47 18.21
CA ALA A 343 -0.99 13.65 18.43
C ALA A 343 -1.68 13.60 19.78
N MET A 344 -2.29 12.45 20.15
CA MET A 344 -2.95 12.24 21.44
C MET A 344 -1.98 12.39 22.62
N ALA A 345 -0.74 11.93 22.48
CA ALA A 345 0.27 12.12 23.52
C ALA A 345 0.58 13.61 23.79
N LYS A 346 0.38 14.50 22.80
CA LYS A 346 0.61 15.94 22.92
C LYS A 346 -0.62 16.71 23.40
N ASN A 347 -1.83 16.23 23.12
CA ASN A 347 -3.08 16.95 23.41
C ASN A 347 -3.83 16.42 24.65
N GLY A 348 -3.15 15.65 25.51
CA GLY A 348 -3.73 15.11 26.73
C GLY A 348 -4.66 13.90 26.52
N GLY A 349 -4.42 13.12 25.46
CA GLY A 349 -5.14 11.87 25.20
C GLY A 349 -6.49 12.03 24.49
N LYS A 350 -6.78 13.22 23.96
CA LYS A 350 -8.05 13.49 23.24
C LYS A 350 -7.91 13.06 21.77
N LYS A 351 -9.04 12.75 21.13
CA LYS A 351 -9.11 12.56 19.70
C LYS A 351 -8.48 13.78 18.99
N PRO A 352 -7.49 13.57 18.08
CA PRO A 352 -6.83 14.70 17.44
C PRO A 352 -7.76 15.40 16.46
N SER A 353 -7.64 16.72 16.40
CA SER A 353 -8.15 17.50 15.27
C SER A 353 -7.41 17.15 13.97
N THR A 354 -7.96 17.58 12.85
CA THR A 354 -7.30 17.42 11.54
C THR A 354 -5.87 17.99 11.54
N ASP A 355 -5.70 19.22 12.05
CA ASP A 355 -4.40 19.89 12.05
C ASP A 355 -3.38 19.22 12.98
N GLU A 356 -3.83 18.70 14.12
CA GLU A 356 -2.97 17.90 15.01
C GLU A 356 -2.52 16.58 14.36
N LEU A 357 -3.42 15.89 13.62
CA LEU A 357 -3.10 14.68 12.89
C LEU A 357 -2.11 14.97 11.75
N VAL A 358 -2.35 16.01 10.96
CA VAL A 358 -1.48 16.47 9.89
C VAL A 358 -0.08 16.79 10.43
N ALA A 359 0.00 17.60 11.49
CA ALA A 359 1.27 17.97 12.11
C ALA A 359 2.02 16.74 12.68
N ALA A 360 1.30 15.72 13.17
CA ALA A 360 1.91 14.50 13.69
C ALA A 360 2.42 13.57 12.59
N MET A 361 1.79 13.58 11.39
CA MET A 361 2.18 12.79 10.23
C MET A 361 3.35 13.42 9.47
N THR A 362 3.38 14.74 9.34
CA THR A 362 4.42 15.46 8.61
C THR A 362 5.81 15.13 9.15
N GLY A 363 6.71 14.65 8.27
CA GLY A 363 8.07 14.26 8.64
C GLY A 363 8.17 13.08 9.59
N SER A 364 7.10 12.31 9.79
CA SER A 364 7.09 11.16 10.70
C SER A 364 7.78 9.93 10.09
N GLU A 365 8.10 8.96 10.95
CA GLU A 365 8.58 7.65 10.54
C GLU A 365 7.93 6.56 11.40
N TRP A 366 7.79 5.36 10.85
CA TRP A 366 7.23 4.20 11.55
C TRP A 366 7.68 2.88 10.94
N GLN A 367 7.63 1.82 11.72
CA GLN A 367 7.87 0.47 11.24
C GLN A 367 6.62 -0.07 10.53
N SER A 368 6.82 -0.69 9.38
CA SER A 368 5.79 -1.45 8.65
C SER A 368 6.24 -2.91 8.46
N PRO A 369 5.33 -3.80 8.03
CA PRO A 369 5.73 -5.17 7.68
C PRO A 369 6.80 -5.24 6.59
N GLY A 370 6.89 -4.26 5.71
CA GLY A 370 7.91 -4.14 4.65
C GLY A 370 9.17 -3.37 5.04
N GLY A 371 9.29 -2.92 6.29
CA GLY A 371 10.43 -2.15 6.78
C GLY A 371 10.07 -0.72 7.21
N LEU A 372 11.09 0.11 7.41
CA LEU A 372 10.94 1.49 7.87
C LEU A 372 10.35 2.40 6.77
N ILE A 373 9.31 3.11 7.11
CA ILE A 373 8.70 4.16 6.28
C ILE A 373 9.09 5.52 6.84
N GLN A 374 9.55 6.42 5.98
CA GLN A 374 10.05 7.73 6.40
C GLN A 374 9.45 8.83 5.51
N MET A 375 8.70 9.74 6.10
CA MET A 375 8.11 10.90 5.41
C MET A 375 9.17 11.99 5.19
N LYS A 376 10.12 11.75 4.29
CA LYS A 376 11.31 12.61 4.09
C LYS A 376 11.19 13.58 2.91
N ASN A 377 10.41 13.24 1.88
CA ASN A 377 10.29 14.04 0.67
C ASN A 377 8.96 14.83 0.64
N GLY A 378 8.77 15.70 -0.35
CA GLY A 378 7.55 16.51 -0.46
C GLY A 378 7.27 17.34 0.80
N ASP A 379 8.27 17.98 1.36
CA ASP A 379 8.19 18.75 2.61
C ASP A 379 7.66 17.91 3.80
N GLY A 380 7.95 16.61 3.83
CA GLY A 380 7.48 15.68 4.87
C GLY A 380 6.15 15.01 4.56
N HIS A 381 5.64 15.11 3.33
CA HIS A 381 4.37 14.54 2.89
C HIS A 381 4.53 13.32 1.97
N GLN A 382 5.76 13.02 1.52
CA GLN A 382 6.09 11.91 0.66
C GLN A 382 7.01 10.92 1.36
N ALA A 383 6.59 9.67 1.47
CA ALA A 383 7.41 8.61 2.03
C ALA A 383 8.54 8.15 1.11
N ILE A 384 9.65 7.74 1.72
CA ILE A 384 10.64 6.85 1.14
C ILE A 384 10.70 5.55 1.94
N GLN A 385 11.12 4.46 1.31
CA GLN A 385 11.15 3.13 1.91
C GLN A 385 12.15 2.22 1.19
N PRO A 386 12.61 1.11 1.81
CA PRO A 386 13.43 0.10 1.15
C PRO A 386 12.60 -0.63 0.06
N ILE A 387 13.31 -1.21 -0.92
CA ILE A 387 12.71 -2.02 -1.98
C ILE A 387 13.52 -3.30 -2.21
N ALA A 388 12.85 -4.36 -2.66
CA ALA A 388 13.48 -5.61 -3.05
C ALA A 388 13.15 -5.98 -4.49
N PHE A 389 14.12 -6.63 -5.15
CA PHE A 389 13.98 -7.28 -6.44
C PHE A 389 14.46 -8.71 -6.38
N SER A 390 13.93 -9.55 -7.26
CA SER A 390 14.24 -10.98 -7.28
C SER A 390 13.98 -11.57 -8.66
N ARG A 391 14.20 -12.88 -8.79
CA ARG A 391 13.81 -13.69 -9.95
C ARG A 391 12.79 -14.73 -9.55
N THR A 392 11.88 -15.01 -10.45
CA THR A 392 10.89 -16.07 -10.31
C THR A 392 11.52 -17.44 -10.50
N LYS A 393 11.06 -18.42 -9.70
CA LYS A 393 11.38 -19.85 -9.85
C LYS A 393 10.19 -20.70 -9.45
N TYR A 394 9.65 -21.49 -10.39
CA TYR A 394 8.54 -22.38 -10.04
C TYR A 394 9.01 -23.52 -9.13
N ASN A 395 8.28 -23.71 -8.05
CA ASN A 395 8.49 -24.80 -7.10
C ASN A 395 7.36 -25.83 -7.26
N ALA A 396 7.68 -26.95 -7.89
CA ALA A 396 6.70 -28.00 -8.21
C ALA A 396 6.15 -28.70 -6.94
N GLU A 397 6.95 -28.81 -5.88
CA GLU A 397 6.51 -29.44 -4.61
C GLU A 397 5.46 -28.57 -3.91
N LYS A 398 5.71 -27.25 -3.85
CA LYS A 398 4.81 -26.28 -3.23
C LYS A 398 3.71 -25.79 -4.18
N LYS A 399 3.78 -26.15 -5.46
CA LYS A 399 2.88 -25.66 -6.54
C LYS A 399 2.74 -24.16 -6.58
N ARG A 400 3.82 -23.41 -6.33
CA ARG A 400 3.86 -21.95 -6.33
C ARG A 400 5.17 -21.43 -6.87
N ILE A 401 5.21 -20.12 -7.16
CA ILE A 401 6.47 -19.43 -7.43
C ILE A 401 7.20 -19.17 -6.11
N ASP A 402 8.45 -19.61 -6.02
CA ASP A 402 9.44 -19.12 -5.06
C ASP A 402 10.28 -18.01 -5.72
N LEU A 403 10.94 -17.18 -4.90
CA LEU A 403 11.77 -16.07 -5.35
C LEU A 403 13.23 -16.37 -5.01
N VAL A 404 14.10 -16.19 -5.99
CA VAL A 404 15.55 -16.40 -5.86
C VAL A 404 16.30 -15.11 -6.18
N ASP A 405 17.59 -15.06 -5.83
CA ASP A 405 18.45 -13.89 -6.09
C ASP A 405 17.90 -12.57 -5.51
N ILE A 406 17.26 -12.62 -4.34
CA ILE A 406 16.68 -11.44 -3.70
C ILE A 406 17.79 -10.45 -3.35
N VAL A 407 17.60 -9.19 -3.74
CA VAL A 407 18.45 -8.05 -3.39
C VAL A 407 17.57 -6.95 -2.81
N ASN A 408 17.96 -6.46 -1.63
CA ASN A 408 17.32 -5.32 -0.97
C ASN A 408 18.14 -4.06 -1.22
N PHE A 409 17.45 -2.96 -1.48
CA PHE A 409 18.04 -1.62 -1.57
C PHE A 409 17.48 -0.74 -0.45
N GLU A 410 18.36 -0.01 0.21
CA GLU A 410 18.00 1.00 1.18
C GLU A 410 17.21 2.15 0.51
N ALA A 411 16.34 2.78 1.30
CA ALA A 411 15.44 3.81 0.79
C ALA A 411 16.17 4.94 0.06
N GLU A 412 17.27 5.43 0.62
CA GLU A 412 18.07 6.52 0.07
C GLU A 412 18.78 6.16 -1.24
N CYS A 413 18.94 4.86 -1.53
CA CYS A 413 19.62 4.39 -2.75
C CYS A 413 18.70 4.36 -3.97
N VAL A 414 17.41 4.48 -3.78
CA VAL A 414 16.41 4.30 -4.83
C VAL A 414 15.39 5.45 -4.89
N ASN A 415 15.47 6.40 -3.96
CA ASN A 415 14.63 7.59 -3.94
C ASN A 415 15.48 8.86 -4.12
N PRO A 416 14.96 9.90 -4.78
CA PRO A 416 15.64 11.18 -4.88
C PRO A 416 15.83 11.81 -3.50
N PRO A 417 16.88 12.62 -3.30
CA PRO A 417 17.04 13.44 -2.10
C PRO A 417 15.87 14.42 -1.94
N PRO A 418 15.59 14.88 -0.70
CA PRO A 418 14.57 15.90 -0.47
C PRO A 418 14.75 17.14 -1.35
N GLY A 419 13.66 17.64 -1.93
CA GLY A 419 13.64 18.84 -2.78
C GLY A 419 14.16 18.64 -4.21
N VAL A 420 14.61 17.43 -4.58
CA VAL A 420 15.07 17.12 -5.94
C VAL A 420 13.98 16.37 -6.68
N LYS A 421 13.64 16.81 -7.89
CA LYS A 421 12.70 16.09 -8.75
C LYS A 421 13.28 14.76 -9.19
N ALA A 422 12.44 13.74 -9.27
CA ALA A 422 12.82 12.39 -9.62
C ALA A 422 13.60 12.28 -10.92
N ILE A 423 13.07 12.86 -11.98
CA ILE A 423 13.68 12.80 -13.33
C ILE A 423 15.04 13.52 -13.38
N ASP A 424 15.19 14.62 -12.63
CA ASP A 424 16.44 15.40 -12.59
C ASP A 424 17.51 14.63 -11.82
N TRP A 425 17.12 13.97 -10.70
CA TRP A 425 18.02 13.10 -9.96
C TRP A 425 18.50 11.92 -10.80
N ILE A 426 17.60 11.27 -11.56
CA ILE A 426 17.96 10.17 -12.45
C ILE A 426 18.94 10.66 -13.50
N LYS A 427 18.64 11.75 -14.20
CA LYS A 427 19.53 12.33 -15.23
C LYS A 427 20.86 12.80 -14.66
N GLY A 428 20.92 13.18 -13.40
CA GLY A 428 22.13 13.52 -12.65
C GLY A 428 22.97 12.31 -12.23
N GLY A 429 22.59 11.07 -12.66
CA GLY A 429 23.31 9.83 -12.38
C GLY A 429 22.92 9.14 -11.08
N MET A 430 21.77 9.49 -10.49
CA MET A 430 21.21 8.85 -9.29
C MET A 430 22.22 8.81 -8.12
N LYS A 431 22.98 9.91 -7.97
CA LYS A 431 24.07 9.98 -6.97
C LYS A 431 23.53 9.95 -5.55
N ASN A 432 24.13 9.11 -4.73
CA ASN A 432 23.97 9.09 -3.30
C ASN A 432 25.23 8.44 -2.69
N ASP A 433 25.86 9.11 -1.75
CA ASP A 433 27.12 8.68 -1.16
C ASP A 433 27.01 7.38 -0.35
N LYS A 434 25.80 7.01 0.06
CA LYS A 434 25.51 5.77 0.80
C LYS A 434 25.34 4.54 -0.10
N CYS A 435 25.26 4.72 -1.43
CA CYS A 435 24.90 3.67 -2.38
C CYS A 435 26.07 3.34 -3.29
N LYS A 436 26.87 2.39 -2.85
CA LYS A 436 28.01 1.83 -3.62
C LYS A 436 27.58 0.65 -4.48
#